data_d4a6194886d2498e1017a3bf4c2e4b9d
#
_entry.id   d4a6194886d2498e1017a3bf4c2e4b9d
#
_cell.length_a   1.000
_cell.length_b   1.000
_cell.length_c   1.000
_cell.angle_alpha   90.00
_cell.angle_beta   90.00
_cell.angle_gamma   90.00
#
_symmetry.space_group_name_H-M   'P 1'
#
loop_
_entity.id
_entity.type
_entity.pdbx_description
1 polymer ?
#
loop_
_entity_poly.entity_id
_entity_poly.type
_entity_poly.pdbx_seq_one_letter_code
_entity_poly.pdbx_strand_id
1 'polypeptide(L)'
;FQVRIVPVGPGIEAVAHIISIVVRAAMIFGAVQPGDYDGMNKYSFERLFAFVNAFAPVANITVGCGAGAIAMGFPVITNDTVDIDVVPKSLIIQTNIDDLIETSLEARDIKIKVSNIDIPIACSSAFEGEIIRKADMFAEADGSRKDCFELVRTKELHEVEDHKIELIGPDLETFEAGSKINLAIIVDIAGKNMQSDFEPVFERKIHNYVNCLEGVMHTGQRDLIRIRVSKATFEAGFRMKHFGELLYAKMKNDFSQVVDKCQVTLVTDPALLPNLRKEANVIYDKRDARLRSLTDESVDCFYTCTLCQSFSPSHVCIVTPERLGLCGAVSWLDAKSTNELQPNGPCQVVTKTKVIDEHKGAYEDVNEAVSKYSHGALDKVTLYSIMEDPMTSCGCFECICGIEPCSNGVIIVNREYVGSTPLGMTFAELASMTGGGVQTPGFMGHGRHFIASKKFMKAEGGIARIVWMPKALKDMVSEKLNATAKELYGIDSFCDRIADETITEDPDSLIAFLSEKSHPALEMEPIM
;
A
#
# COMPACT_ATOMS: atom_id res chain seq x y z
N PHE A 1 -11.90 -21.66 -13.39
CA PHE A 1 -11.19 -21.65 -14.67
C PHE A 1 -9.70 -21.88 -14.43
N GLN A 2 -9.10 -22.89 -15.08
CA GLN A 2 -7.63 -23.01 -15.13
C GLN A 2 -7.16 -22.38 -16.44
N VAL A 3 -6.48 -21.26 -16.37
CA VAL A 3 -5.78 -20.67 -17.51
C VAL A 3 -4.34 -21.19 -17.48
N ARG A 4 -3.98 -22.02 -18.45
CA ARG A 4 -2.61 -22.50 -18.61
C ARG A 4 -1.94 -21.71 -19.73
N ILE A 5 -1.08 -20.78 -19.35
CA ILE A 5 -0.31 -19.99 -20.30
C ILE A 5 1.08 -20.63 -20.40
N VAL A 6 1.44 -21.10 -21.58
CA VAL A 6 2.75 -21.69 -21.87
C VAL A 6 3.52 -20.72 -22.76
N PRO A 7 4.42 -19.92 -22.21
CA PRO A 7 5.24 -19.03 -23.03
C PRO A 7 6.28 -19.85 -23.80
N VAL A 8 6.38 -19.61 -25.11
CA VAL A 8 7.37 -20.28 -25.98
C VAL A 8 8.12 -19.22 -26.78
N GLY A 9 9.41 -18.98 -26.46
CA GLY A 9 10.28 -18.11 -27.25
C GLY A 9 10.94 -16.98 -26.46
N PRO A 10 11.79 -16.16 -27.11
CA PRO A 10 12.40 -15.00 -26.50
C PRO A 10 11.36 -13.92 -26.18
N GLY A 11 11.49 -13.26 -25.03
CA GLY A 11 10.51 -12.27 -24.55
C GLY A 11 9.61 -12.79 -23.43
N ILE A 12 10.00 -13.89 -22.76
CA ILE A 12 9.30 -14.49 -21.60
C ILE A 12 9.00 -13.46 -20.51
N GLU A 13 9.85 -12.46 -20.33
CA GLU A 13 9.66 -11.40 -19.32
C GLU A 13 8.49 -10.48 -19.67
N ALA A 14 8.37 -10.07 -20.93
CA ALA A 14 7.20 -9.27 -21.39
C ALA A 14 5.90 -10.07 -21.28
N VAL A 15 5.95 -11.38 -21.62
CA VAL A 15 4.82 -12.28 -21.45
C VAL A 15 4.47 -12.47 -19.99
N ALA A 16 5.44 -12.62 -19.09
CA ALA A 16 5.21 -12.72 -17.65
C ALA A 16 4.55 -11.45 -17.10
N HIS A 17 4.89 -10.28 -17.62
CA HIS A 17 4.28 -9.02 -17.24
C HIS A 17 2.81 -8.92 -17.73
N ILE A 18 2.56 -9.29 -18.97
CA ILE A 18 1.18 -9.37 -19.53
C ILE A 18 0.36 -10.41 -18.76
N ILE A 19 0.92 -11.58 -18.46
CA ILE A 19 0.28 -12.60 -17.62
C ILE A 19 -0.05 -12.03 -16.23
N SER A 20 0.86 -11.29 -15.62
CA SER A 20 0.63 -10.64 -14.33
C SER A 20 -0.55 -9.66 -14.42
N ILE A 21 -0.66 -8.87 -15.48
CA ILE A 21 -1.79 -7.97 -15.73
C ILE A 21 -3.09 -8.76 -15.92
N VAL A 22 -3.05 -9.82 -16.73
CA VAL A 22 -4.21 -10.68 -17.02
C VAL A 22 -4.65 -11.44 -15.77
N VAL A 23 -3.74 -11.99 -14.98
CA VAL A 23 -4.06 -12.70 -13.71
C VAL A 23 -4.62 -11.71 -12.69
N ARG A 24 -4.04 -10.52 -12.58
CA ARG A 24 -4.58 -9.45 -11.71
C ARG A 24 -5.98 -9.03 -12.16
N ALA A 25 -6.20 -8.87 -13.46
CA ALA A 25 -7.50 -8.61 -14.01
C ALA A 25 -8.49 -9.75 -13.69
N ALA A 26 -8.10 -11.02 -13.87
CA ALA A 26 -8.93 -12.17 -13.54
C ALA A 26 -9.24 -12.26 -12.03
N MET A 27 -8.33 -11.88 -11.15
CA MET A 27 -8.60 -11.78 -9.70
C MET A 27 -9.61 -10.67 -9.38
N ILE A 28 -9.56 -9.56 -10.10
CA ILE A 28 -10.54 -8.47 -10.01
C ILE A 28 -11.91 -8.95 -10.49
N PHE A 29 -11.97 -9.77 -11.55
CA PHE A 29 -13.19 -10.36 -12.08
C PHE A 29 -13.80 -11.47 -11.21
N GLY A 30 -13.07 -11.99 -10.23
CA GLY A 30 -13.64 -12.83 -9.19
C GLY A 30 -14.75 -12.13 -8.40
N ALA A 31 -14.81 -10.79 -8.46
CA ALA A 31 -15.91 -9.99 -7.91
C ALA A 31 -17.11 -9.82 -8.87
N VAL A 32 -16.98 -10.20 -10.15
CA VAL A 32 -18.08 -10.18 -11.12
C VAL A 32 -18.71 -11.56 -11.15
N GLN A 33 -20.04 -11.64 -11.07
CA GLN A 33 -20.79 -12.91 -11.09
C GLN A 33 -20.43 -13.72 -12.34
N PRO A 34 -20.14 -15.03 -12.22
CA PRO A 34 -19.93 -15.89 -13.38
C PRO A 34 -21.15 -15.84 -14.32
N GLY A 35 -20.91 -15.43 -15.57
CA GLY A 35 -21.97 -15.31 -16.59
C GLY A 35 -22.44 -13.88 -16.89
N ASP A 36 -22.03 -12.88 -16.12
CA ASP A 36 -22.28 -11.47 -16.43
C ASP A 36 -21.23 -10.93 -17.41
N TYR A 37 -21.31 -11.37 -18.64
CA TYR A 37 -20.41 -10.93 -19.73
C TYR A 37 -20.62 -9.48 -20.11
N ASP A 38 -21.82 -8.94 -19.96
CA ASP A 38 -22.14 -7.54 -20.27
C ASP A 38 -21.56 -6.61 -19.20
N GLY A 39 -21.66 -6.96 -17.93
CA GLY A 39 -21.00 -6.26 -16.84
C GLY A 39 -19.47 -6.32 -16.97
N MET A 40 -18.90 -7.47 -17.32
CA MET A 40 -17.48 -7.62 -17.60
C MET A 40 -17.03 -6.76 -18.78
N ASN A 41 -17.77 -6.74 -19.88
CA ASN A 41 -17.45 -5.91 -21.04
C ASN A 41 -17.52 -4.42 -20.70
N LYS A 42 -18.54 -4.00 -20.00
CA LYS A 42 -18.68 -2.61 -19.56
C LYS A 42 -17.53 -2.18 -18.66
N TYR A 43 -17.16 -3.02 -17.69
CA TYR A 43 -16.05 -2.76 -16.77
C TYR A 43 -14.70 -2.70 -17.52
N SER A 44 -14.46 -3.63 -18.46
CA SER A 44 -13.23 -3.66 -19.26
C SER A 44 -13.14 -2.45 -20.20
N PHE A 45 -14.23 -2.10 -20.86
CA PHE A 45 -14.27 -0.95 -21.76
C PHE A 45 -14.02 0.37 -21.03
N GLU A 46 -14.54 0.52 -19.84
CA GLU A 46 -14.37 1.74 -19.06
C GLU A 46 -12.98 1.84 -18.39
N ARG A 47 -12.24 0.72 -18.20
CA ARG A 47 -11.10 0.71 -17.27
C ARG A 47 -9.89 -0.16 -17.64
N LEU A 48 -10.04 -1.16 -18.49
CA LEU A 48 -8.98 -2.13 -18.76
C LEU A 48 -8.85 -2.36 -20.28
N PHE A 49 -7.87 -1.69 -20.87
CA PHE A 49 -7.43 -2.02 -22.22
C PHE A 49 -6.16 -2.88 -22.12
N ALA A 50 -6.14 -4.00 -22.83
CA ALA A 50 -4.90 -4.73 -23.05
C ALA A 50 -4.18 -4.09 -24.23
N PHE A 51 -3.07 -3.41 -23.96
CA PHE A 51 -2.18 -2.89 -24.99
C PHE A 51 -1.20 -3.99 -25.38
N VAL A 52 -1.28 -4.41 -26.60
CA VAL A 52 -0.41 -5.45 -27.14
C VAL A 52 0.38 -4.86 -28.29
N ASN A 53 1.66 -4.53 -28.01
CA ASN A 53 2.58 -4.07 -29.05
C ASN A 53 3.30 -5.25 -29.67
N ALA A 54 3.23 -5.37 -30.99
CA ALA A 54 4.02 -6.33 -31.71
C ALA A 54 5.41 -5.75 -32.01
N PHE A 55 6.42 -6.28 -31.36
CA PHE A 55 7.80 -6.15 -31.84
C PHE A 55 8.15 -7.39 -32.67
N ALA A 56 8.59 -7.22 -33.92
CA ALA A 56 9.22 -8.34 -34.63
C ALA A 56 10.40 -8.81 -33.78
N PRO A 57 10.49 -9.97 -33.43
CA PRO A 57 10.22 -11.35 -33.59
C PRO A 57 9.19 -11.96 -32.62
N VAL A 58 8.39 -11.19 -31.91
CA VAL A 58 7.44 -11.64 -30.88
C VAL A 58 5.97 -11.54 -31.32
N ALA A 59 5.70 -11.26 -32.59
CA ALA A 59 4.37 -11.11 -33.15
C ALA A 59 3.41 -12.25 -32.80
N ASN A 60 3.86 -13.52 -32.87
CA ASN A 60 3.04 -14.67 -32.52
C ASN A 60 2.61 -14.71 -31.05
N ILE A 61 3.47 -14.22 -30.16
CA ILE A 61 3.17 -14.13 -28.73
C ILE A 61 2.16 -13.01 -28.49
N THR A 62 2.34 -11.89 -29.17
CA THR A 62 1.43 -10.75 -29.15
C THR A 62 0.03 -11.15 -29.60
N VAL A 63 -0.09 -11.85 -30.72
CA VAL A 63 -1.37 -12.37 -31.23
C VAL A 63 -2.00 -13.34 -30.25
N GLY A 64 -1.22 -14.27 -29.67
CA GLY A 64 -1.70 -15.21 -28.65
C GLY A 64 -2.21 -14.53 -27.38
N CYS A 65 -1.51 -13.51 -26.92
CA CYS A 65 -1.93 -12.71 -25.75
C CYS A 65 -3.18 -11.88 -26.07
N GLY A 66 -3.26 -11.28 -27.25
CA GLY A 66 -4.42 -10.58 -27.73
C GLY A 66 -5.65 -11.48 -27.82
N ALA A 67 -5.51 -12.65 -28.42
CA ALA A 67 -6.57 -13.65 -28.50
C ALA A 67 -7.03 -14.13 -27.11
N GLY A 68 -6.10 -14.34 -26.19
CA GLY A 68 -6.41 -14.68 -24.80
C GLY A 68 -7.18 -13.58 -24.07
N ALA A 69 -6.78 -12.32 -24.26
CA ALA A 69 -7.47 -11.17 -23.67
C ALA A 69 -8.90 -11.05 -24.21
N ILE A 70 -9.08 -11.19 -25.54
CA ILE A 70 -10.40 -11.13 -26.20
C ILE A 70 -11.29 -12.29 -25.76
N ALA A 71 -10.72 -13.51 -25.65
CA ALA A 71 -11.46 -14.67 -25.15
C ALA A 71 -11.98 -14.48 -23.71
N MET A 72 -11.34 -13.58 -22.95
CA MET A 72 -11.79 -13.16 -21.61
C MET A 72 -12.71 -11.94 -21.62
N GLY A 73 -13.06 -11.41 -22.79
CA GLY A 73 -13.95 -10.27 -22.96
C GLY A 73 -13.28 -8.91 -22.90
N PHE A 74 -11.93 -8.83 -22.97
CA PHE A 74 -11.21 -7.56 -23.00
C PHE A 74 -11.10 -7.02 -24.42
N PRO A 75 -11.39 -5.75 -24.66
CA PRO A 75 -11.02 -5.11 -25.90
C PRO A 75 -9.50 -5.02 -26.02
N VAL A 76 -8.98 -5.31 -27.19
CA VAL A 76 -7.55 -5.24 -27.52
C VAL A 76 -7.31 -4.13 -28.53
N ILE A 77 -6.43 -3.21 -28.18
CA ILE A 77 -5.91 -2.21 -29.09
C ILE A 77 -4.52 -2.66 -29.54
N THR A 78 -4.31 -2.81 -30.81
CA THR A 78 -3.05 -3.35 -31.35
C THR A 78 -2.65 -2.63 -32.64
N ASN A 79 -1.34 -2.55 -32.87
CA ASN A 79 -0.77 -2.11 -34.14
C ASN A 79 -0.53 -3.28 -35.12
N ASP A 80 -0.86 -4.50 -34.71
CA ASP A 80 -0.67 -5.70 -35.52
C ASP A 80 -1.99 -6.22 -36.11
N THR A 81 -1.91 -7.03 -37.17
CA THR A 81 -3.06 -7.69 -37.76
C THR A 81 -3.39 -8.94 -36.98
N VAL A 82 -4.49 -8.92 -36.25
CA VAL A 82 -5.01 -10.10 -35.57
C VAL A 82 -6.04 -10.79 -36.48
N ASP A 83 -5.61 -11.78 -37.23
CA ASP A 83 -6.47 -12.58 -38.11
C ASP A 83 -6.71 -13.96 -37.44
N ILE A 84 -7.66 -13.98 -36.50
CA ILE A 84 -8.08 -15.20 -35.80
C ILE A 84 -9.59 -15.30 -35.95
N ASP A 85 -10.04 -16.33 -36.68
CA ASP A 85 -11.45 -16.54 -37.04
C ASP A 85 -12.40 -16.78 -35.86
N VAL A 86 -11.85 -17.10 -34.69
CA VAL A 86 -12.63 -17.43 -33.47
C VAL A 86 -12.84 -16.23 -32.53
N VAL A 87 -12.39 -15.04 -32.92
CA VAL A 87 -12.45 -13.85 -32.06
C VAL A 87 -13.41 -12.82 -32.63
N PRO A 88 -14.32 -12.23 -31.81
CA PRO A 88 -15.17 -11.14 -32.27
C PRO A 88 -14.32 -9.95 -32.73
N LYS A 89 -14.28 -9.71 -34.04
CA LYS A 89 -13.53 -8.59 -34.67
C LYS A 89 -13.93 -7.22 -34.09
N SER A 90 -15.13 -7.12 -33.54
CA SER A 90 -15.62 -5.91 -32.88
C SER A 90 -14.85 -5.52 -31.61
N LEU A 91 -14.06 -6.43 -31.01
CA LEU A 91 -13.21 -6.17 -29.84
C LEU A 91 -11.77 -5.82 -30.22
N ILE A 92 -11.45 -5.79 -31.52
CA ILE A 92 -10.12 -5.48 -32.02
C ILE A 92 -10.14 -4.07 -32.60
N ILE A 93 -9.37 -3.17 -32.01
CA ILE A 93 -9.14 -1.83 -32.52
C ILE A 93 -7.73 -1.81 -33.11
N GLN A 94 -7.63 -1.83 -34.44
CA GLN A 94 -6.34 -1.75 -35.11
C GLN A 94 -5.98 -0.29 -35.38
N THR A 95 -4.77 0.09 -35.00
CA THR A 95 -4.25 1.44 -35.15
C THR A 95 -2.73 1.42 -35.35
N ASN A 96 -2.14 2.53 -35.78
CA ASN A 96 -0.68 2.66 -35.77
C ASN A 96 -0.17 2.90 -34.33
N ILE A 97 1.15 2.85 -34.14
CA ILE A 97 1.74 2.91 -32.79
C ILE A 97 1.54 4.27 -32.10
N ASP A 98 1.52 5.35 -32.88
CA ASP A 98 1.35 6.70 -32.32
C ASP A 98 -0.11 6.92 -31.89
N ASP A 99 -1.06 6.56 -32.75
CA ASP A 99 -2.49 6.59 -32.44
C ASP A 99 -2.83 5.60 -31.30
N LEU A 100 -2.13 4.46 -31.22
CA LEU A 100 -2.30 3.49 -30.13
C LEU A 100 -1.99 4.14 -28.78
N ILE A 101 -0.88 4.87 -28.71
CA ILE A 101 -0.48 5.59 -27.49
C ILE A 101 -1.52 6.66 -27.16
N GLU A 102 -1.90 7.48 -28.14
CA GLU A 102 -2.86 8.56 -27.95
C GLU A 102 -4.24 8.03 -27.53
N THR A 103 -4.78 7.05 -28.23
CA THR A 103 -6.06 6.40 -27.90
C THR A 103 -6.02 5.76 -26.50
N SER A 104 -4.88 5.18 -26.14
CA SER A 104 -4.72 4.56 -24.81
C SER A 104 -4.73 5.59 -23.69
N LEU A 105 -4.16 6.75 -23.94
CA LEU A 105 -4.13 7.86 -22.99
C LEU A 105 -5.52 8.48 -22.81
N GLU A 106 -6.22 8.70 -23.93
CA GLU A 106 -7.58 9.22 -23.92
C GLU A 106 -8.55 8.26 -23.20
N ALA A 107 -8.50 6.97 -23.53
CA ALA A 107 -9.37 5.96 -22.93
C ALA A 107 -9.21 5.81 -21.41
N ARG A 108 -8.06 6.17 -20.88
CA ARG A 108 -7.75 6.12 -19.43
C ARG A 108 -7.83 7.47 -18.74
N ASP A 109 -8.16 8.55 -19.46
CA ASP A 109 -8.03 9.93 -18.97
C ASP A 109 -6.63 10.19 -18.35
N ILE A 110 -5.60 9.56 -18.94
CA ILE A 110 -4.22 9.70 -18.50
C ILE A 110 -3.57 10.84 -19.27
N LYS A 111 -3.25 11.90 -18.57
CA LYS A 111 -2.38 12.96 -19.11
C LYS A 111 -0.93 12.58 -18.88
N ILE A 112 -0.24 12.12 -19.92
CA ILE A 112 1.21 11.91 -19.84
C ILE A 112 1.91 13.25 -19.85
N LYS A 113 2.66 13.52 -18.80
CA LYS A 113 3.64 14.58 -18.78
C LYS A 113 5.02 13.95 -18.91
N VAL A 114 5.64 14.10 -20.06
CA VAL A 114 7.02 13.66 -20.27
C VAL A 114 7.93 14.68 -19.61
N SER A 115 8.70 14.23 -18.62
CA SER A 115 9.79 15.00 -18.01
C SER A 115 11.10 14.36 -18.40
N ASN A 116 12.00 15.12 -19.02
CA ASN A 116 13.37 14.66 -19.18
C ASN A 116 14.07 14.70 -17.82
N ILE A 117 14.43 13.53 -17.33
CA ILE A 117 15.23 13.36 -16.10
C ILE A 117 16.60 12.84 -16.54
N ASP A 118 17.67 13.45 -16.05
CA ASP A 118 19.04 13.05 -16.41
C ASP A 118 19.47 11.78 -15.65
N ILE A 119 18.88 10.65 -16.05
CA ILE A 119 19.16 9.32 -15.48
C ILE A 119 19.36 8.32 -16.60
N PRO A 120 20.25 7.30 -16.42
CA PRO A 120 20.64 6.37 -17.47
C PRO A 120 19.67 5.19 -17.69
N ILE A 121 18.57 5.13 -16.96
CA ILE A 121 17.55 4.06 -16.99
C ILE A 121 16.17 4.63 -17.26
N ALA A 122 15.25 3.79 -17.67
CA ALA A 122 13.86 4.21 -17.89
C ALA A 122 13.15 4.57 -16.55
N CYS A 123 12.25 5.55 -16.64
CA CYS A 123 11.38 5.93 -15.53
C CYS A 123 9.93 5.92 -16.01
N SER A 124 9.15 4.98 -15.48
CA SER A 124 7.75 4.80 -15.86
C SER A 124 6.97 4.12 -14.75
N SER A 125 5.69 4.46 -14.61
CA SER A 125 4.78 3.73 -13.71
C SER A 125 4.61 2.25 -14.07
N ALA A 126 5.05 1.83 -15.24
CA ALA A 126 5.07 0.42 -15.65
C ALA A 126 6.01 -0.45 -14.79
N PHE A 127 7.02 0.15 -14.18
CA PHE A 127 7.95 -0.55 -13.28
C PHE A 127 7.46 -0.62 -11.83
N GLU A 128 6.36 0.05 -11.50
CA GLU A 128 5.81 0.04 -10.15
C GLU A 128 5.47 -1.40 -9.72
N GLY A 129 6.04 -1.82 -8.59
CA GLY A 129 5.86 -3.17 -8.06
C GLY A 129 6.83 -4.23 -8.63
N GLU A 130 7.85 -3.82 -9.37
CA GLU A 130 8.95 -4.71 -9.76
C GLU A 130 9.64 -5.28 -8.51
N ILE A 131 9.90 -6.60 -8.50
CA ILE A 131 10.53 -7.29 -7.38
C ILE A 131 11.95 -7.69 -7.76
N ILE A 132 12.93 -7.02 -7.21
CA ILE A 132 14.33 -7.37 -7.38
C ILE A 132 14.71 -8.47 -6.39
N ARG A 133 15.04 -9.66 -6.90
CA ARG A 133 15.47 -10.81 -6.08
C ARG A 133 16.89 -10.59 -5.55
N LYS A 134 17.23 -11.25 -4.43
CA LYS A 134 18.58 -11.16 -3.87
C LYS A 134 19.69 -11.57 -4.83
N ALA A 135 19.43 -12.53 -5.71
CA ALA A 135 20.40 -12.98 -6.72
C ALA A 135 20.71 -11.91 -7.78
N ASP A 136 19.73 -11.06 -8.07
CA ASP A 136 19.79 -10.06 -9.13
C ASP A 136 20.16 -8.67 -8.59
N MET A 137 20.23 -8.51 -7.27
CA MET A 137 20.52 -7.25 -6.63
C MET A 137 22.01 -6.92 -6.66
N PHE A 138 22.34 -5.68 -6.98
CA PHE A 138 23.67 -5.11 -6.80
C PHE A 138 23.85 -4.60 -5.37
N ALA A 139 22.92 -3.78 -4.87
CA ALA A 139 22.98 -3.23 -3.52
C ALA A 139 21.59 -3.22 -2.87
N GLU A 140 21.56 -3.36 -1.54
CA GLU A 140 20.36 -3.25 -0.71
C GLU A 140 20.58 -2.27 0.43
N ALA A 141 19.75 -1.22 0.49
CA ALA A 141 19.55 -0.40 1.68
C ALA A 141 18.32 -0.94 2.44
N ASP A 142 18.47 -1.30 3.72
CA ASP A 142 17.39 -1.93 4.51
C ASP A 142 17.42 -1.43 5.95
N GLY A 143 16.41 -0.64 6.34
CA GLY A 143 16.29 -0.01 7.65
C GLY A 143 16.26 -0.97 8.84
N SER A 144 15.94 -2.27 8.61
CA SER A 144 16.02 -3.29 9.67
C SER A 144 17.43 -3.83 9.92
N ARG A 145 18.38 -3.54 9.02
CA ARG A 145 19.74 -4.14 9.06
C ARG A 145 20.87 -3.13 8.93
N LYS A 146 20.56 -1.94 8.45
CA LYS A 146 21.48 -0.82 8.27
C LYS A 146 20.76 0.47 8.65
N ASP A 147 21.50 1.54 8.87
CA ASP A 147 20.90 2.84 9.06
C ASP A 147 20.39 3.36 7.71
N CYS A 148 19.06 3.18 7.49
CA CYS A 148 18.39 3.62 6.29
C CYS A 148 17.07 4.31 6.67
N PHE A 149 16.84 5.49 6.10
CA PHE A 149 15.61 6.25 6.34
C PHE A 149 15.36 7.30 5.25
N GLU A 150 14.16 7.82 5.20
CA GLU A 150 13.72 8.91 4.33
C GLU A 150 13.14 10.03 5.17
N LEU A 151 13.49 11.26 4.83
CA LEU A 151 13.01 12.43 5.54
C LEU A 151 12.74 13.58 4.57
N VAL A 152 11.53 14.11 4.60
CA VAL A 152 11.21 15.38 3.96
C VAL A 152 11.11 16.47 5.01
N ARG A 153 11.74 17.62 4.76
CA ARG A 153 11.70 18.79 5.65
C ARG A 153 11.27 20.03 4.87
N THR A 154 10.33 20.75 5.44
CA THR A 154 9.99 22.08 4.98
C THR A 154 10.99 23.07 5.54
N LYS A 155 11.51 23.93 4.69
CA LYS A 155 12.51 24.96 5.00
C LYS A 155 12.06 26.31 4.48
N GLU A 156 12.71 27.37 4.97
CA GLU A 156 12.54 28.68 4.40
C GLU A 156 13.18 28.77 3.00
N LEU A 157 12.64 29.63 2.13
CA LEU A 157 13.12 29.77 0.74
C LEU A 157 14.62 30.10 0.63
N HIS A 158 15.18 30.78 1.62
CA HIS A 158 16.61 31.13 1.61
C HIS A 158 17.52 30.00 2.11
N GLU A 159 16.97 28.99 2.77
CA GLU A 159 17.69 27.83 3.29
C GLU A 159 17.84 26.70 2.27
N VAL A 160 17.06 26.72 1.17
CA VAL A 160 17.06 25.68 0.14
C VAL A 160 17.75 26.19 -1.12
N GLU A 161 18.76 25.46 -1.56
CA GLU A 161 19.44 25.66 -2.83
C GLU A 161 18.73 24.82 -3.90
N ASP A 162 18.02 25.51 -4.82
CA ASP A 162 17.23 24.78 -5.82
C ASP A 162 18.12 23.93 -6.74
N HIS A 163 17.71 22.70 -7.00
CA HIS A 163 18.42 21.69 -7.79
C HIS A 163 19.80 21.30 -7.22
N LYS A 164 20.03 21.50 -5.93
CA LYS A 164 21.23 20.96 -5.30
C LYS A 164 21.02 19.48 -4.97
N ILE A 165 21.83 18.63 -5.60
CA ILE A 165 21.88 17.20 -5.33
C ILE A 165 23.25 16.88 -4.76
N GLU A 166 23.30 16.41 -3.53
CA GLU A 166 24.51 16.15 -2.79
C GLU A 166 24.59 14.69 -2.35
N LEU A 167 25.72 14.04 -2.58
CA LEU A 167 26.03 12.73 -2.03
C LEU A 167 27.13 12.87 -0.98
N ILE A 168 26.84 12.43 0.24
CA ILE A 168 27.78 12.42 1.36
C ILE A 168 28.11 10.97 1.70
N GLY A 169 29.33 10.55 1.36
CA GLY A 169 29.82 9.19 1.55
C GLY A 169 30.03 8.44 0.24
N PRO A 170 30.26 7.11 0.30
CA PRO A 170 30.57 6.30 -0.87
C PRO A 170 29.38 6.13 -1.82
N ASP A 171 29.61 6.15 -3.13
CA ASP A 171 28.63 5.82 -4.17
C ASP A 171 28.62 4.31 -4.47
N LEU A 172 27.62 3.86 -5.23
CA LEU A 172 27.39 2.45 -5.58
C LEU A 172 28.63 1.74 -6.12
N GLU A 173 29.45 2.42 -6.92
CA GLU A 173 30.66 1.85 -7.53
C GLU A 173 31.76 1.47 -6.52
N THR A 174 31.64 1.93 -5.28
CA THR A 174 32.59 1.56 -4.21
C THR A 174 32.22 0.25 -3.52
N PHE A 175 31.05 -0.30 -3.83
CA PHE A 175 30.53 -1.53 -3.22
C PHE A 175 30.62 -2.71 -4.17
N GLU A 176 30.68 -3.90 -3.60
CA GLU A 176 30.56 -5.15 -4.36
C GLU A 176 29.10 -5.55 -4.57
N ALA A 177 28.84 -6.33 -5.61
CA ALA A 177 27.52 -6.87 -5.88
C ALA A 177 27.00 -7.73 -4.70
N GLY A 178 25.77 -7.49 -4.28
CA GLY A 178 25.16 -8.13 -3.12
C GLY A 178 25.35 -7.39 -1.79
N SER A 179 26.02 -6.24 -1.82
CA SER A 179 26.30 -5.44 -0.63
C SER A 179 25.03 -4.90 0.04
N LYS A 180 25.09 -4.83 1.37
CA LYS A 180 24.14 -4.07 2.20
C LYS A 180 24.75 -2.74 2.57
N ILE A 181 24.05 -1.68 2.25
CA ILE A 181 24.54 -0.31 2.38
C ILE A 181 23.65 0.49 3.33
N ASN A 182 24.21 1.55 3.89
CA ASN A 182 23.46 2.58 4.58
C ASN A 182 22.92 3.59 3.55
N LEU A 183 21.76 4.19 3.82
CA LEU A 183 21.22 5.24 2.96
C LEU A 183 20.21 6.11 3.71
N ALA A 184 20.50 7.39 3.84
CA ALA A 184 19.47 8.37 4.15
C ALA A 184 19.14 9.18 2.89
N ILE A 185 17.86 9.34 2.61
CA ILE A 185 17.33 10.23 1.58
C ILE A 185 16.68 11.40 2.30
N ILE A 186 17.30 12.57 2.21
CA ILE A 186 16.80 13.79 2.83
C ILE A 186 16.41 14.77 1.73
N VAL A 187 15.14 15.18 1.73
CA VAL A 187 14.60 16.13 0.76
C VAL A 187 14.18 17.39 1.50
N ASP A 188 14.89 18.49 1.25
CA ASP A 188 14.53 19.80 1.74
C ASP A 188 13.74 20.56 0.68
N ILE A 189 12.54 20.98 1.01
CA ILE A 189 11.61 21.67 0.14
C ILE A 189 11.22 23.03 0.70
N ALA A 190 11.05 24.00 -0.18
CA ALA A 190 10.58 25.32 0.18
C ALA A 190 9.64 25.87 -0.90
N GLY A 191 8.70 26.69 -0.48
CA GLY A 191 7.78 27.36 -1.40
C GLY A 191 6.88 28.35 -0.67
N LYS A 192 6.38 29.35 -1.40
CA LYS A 192 5.55 30.43 -0.82
C LYS A 192 4.26 29.91 -0.19
N ASN A 193 3.70 28.82 -0.73
CA ASN A 193 2.48 28.20 -0.26
C ASN A 193 2.75 26.86 0.47
N MET A 194 4.01 26.60 0.82
CA MET A 194 4.40 25.38 1.51
C MET A 194 3.93 25.38 2.96
N GLN A 195 3.49 24.24 3.44
CA GLN A 195 3.10 24.01 4.82
C GLN A 195 3.76 22.74 5.35
N SER A 196 4.14 22.73 6.62
CA SER A 196 4.78 21.57 7.26
C SER A 196 3.88 20.33 7.29
N ASP A 197 2.58 20.52 7.21
CA ASP A 197 1.60 19.43 7.16
C ASP A 197 1.65 18.63 5.85
N PHE A 198 2.29 19.19 4.81
CA PHE A 198 2.49 18.51 3.53
C PHE A 198 3.70 17.56 3.53
N GLU A 199 4.63 17.69 4.45
CA GLU A 199 5.85 16.86 4.52
C GLU A 199 5.57 15.35 4.42
N PRO A 200 4.61 14.75 5.14
CA PRO A 200 4.31 13.34 5.03
C PRO A 200 3.78 12.92 3.64
N VAL A 201 3.11 13.82 2.93
CA VAL A 201 2.63 13.57 1.56
C VAL A 201 3.80 13.44 0.60
N PHE A 202 4.76 14.37 0.67
CA PHE A 202 5.97 14.33 -0.14
C PHE A 202 6.84 13.11 0.21
N GLU A 203 7.00 12.81 1.50
CA GLU A 203 7.78 11.65 1.96
C GLU A 203 7.22 10.35 1.39
N ARG A 204 5.90 10.20 1.37
CA ARG A 204 5.23 9.05 0.74
C ARG A 204 5.43 8.99 -0.78
N LYS A 205 5.58 10.15 -1.43
CA LYS A 205 5.87 10.21 -2.88
C LYS A 205 7.26 9.69 -3.24
N ILE A 206 8.22 9.72 -2.31
CA ILE A 206 9.55 9.12 -2.53
C ILE A 206 9.38 7.66 -2.93
N HIS A 207 8.58 6.89 -2.17
CA HIS A 207 8.27 5.50 -2.47
C HIS A 207 7.74 5.31 -3.91
N ASN A 208 6.73 6.08 -4.28
CA ASN A 208 6.11 5.99 -5.60
C ASN A 208 7.11 6.33 -6.72
N TYR A 209 7.90 7.39 -6.53
CA TYR A 209 8.84 7.84 -7.55
C TYR A 209 9.99 6.85 -7.75
N VAL A 210 10.56 6.34 -6.66
CA VAL A 210 11.65 5.37 -6.73
C VAL A 210 11.19 4.07 -7.40
N ASN A 211 9.96 3.62 -7.15
CA ASN A 211 9.39 2.44 -7.81
C ASN A 211 9.05 2.65 -9.30
N CYS A 212 9.13 3.88 -9.81
CA CYS A 212 9.02 4.12 -11.25
C CYS A 212 10.34 3.88 -12.01
N LEU A 213 11.45 3.62 -11.34
CA LEU A 213 12.74 3.35 -11.96
C LEU A 213 12.87 1.88 -12.36
N GLU A 214 13.31 1.65 -13.60
CA GLU A 214 13.63 0.30 -14.09
C GLU A 214 14.72 -0.36 -13.23
N GLY A 215 14.44 -1.58 -12.77
CA GLY A 215 15.38 -2.38 -11.97
C GLY A 215 15.68 -1.79 -10.59
N VAL A 216 14.78 -0.98 -10.04
CA VAL A 216 14.84 -0.48 -8.67
C VAL A 216 13.57 -0.86 -7.93
N MET A 217 13.71 -1.41 -6.75
CA MET A 217 12.59 -1.78 -5.87
C MET A 217 12.67 -0.96 -4.59
N HIS A 218 11.56 -0.34 -4.21
CA HIS A 218 11.41 0.36 -2.94
C HIS A 218 10.21 -0.18 -2.17
N THR A 219 10.39 -0.52 -0.90
CA THR A 219 9.32 -0.93 0.01
C THR A 219 9.46 -0.23 1.35
N GLY A 220 8.33 -0.01 2.01
CA GLY A 220 8.28 0.70 3.29
C GLY A 220 8.29 2.22 3.15
N GLN A 221 8.46 2.88 4.27
CA GLN A 221 8.55 4.34 4.37
C GLN A 221 9.27 4.76 5.65
N ARG A 222 9.76 5.99 5.70
CA ARG A 222 10.43 6.58 6.87
C ARG A 222 11.68 5.77 7.26
N ASP A 223 11.66 5.10 8.40
CA ASP A 223 12.77 4.30 8.95
C ASP A 223 12.65 2.79 8.68
N LEU A 224 11.58 2.36 8.06
CA LEU A 224 11.33 0.95 7.67
C LEU A 224 11.44 0.74 6.16
N ILE A 225 12.34 1.47 5.52
CA ILE A 225 12.54 1.35 4.06
C ILE A 225 13.42 0.17 3.69
N ARG A 226 13.17 -0.35 2.50
CA ARG A 226 14.08 -1.25 1.78
C ARG A 226 14.15 -0.83 0.33
N ILE A 227 15.36 -0.50 -0.13
CA ILE A 227 15.64 -0.16 -1.53
C ILE A 227 16.62 -1.19 -2.07
N ARG A 228 16.32 -1.76 -3.24
CA ARG A 228 17.23 -2.61 -4.00
C ARG A 228 17.48 -2.01 -5.36
N VAL A 229 18.75 -2.01 -5.76
CA VAL A 229 19.18 -1.67 -7.11
C VAL A 229 19.66 -2.96 -7.78
N SER A 230 19.16 -3.28 -8.97
CA SER A 230 19.57 -4.46 -9.70
C SER A 230 20.97 -4.33 -10.30
N LYS A 231 21.59 -5.47 -10.62
CA LYS A 231 22.90 -5.50 -11.32
C LYS A 231 22.81 -4.83 -12.69
N ALA A 232 21.75 -5.11 -13.44
CA ALA A 232 21.51 -4.51 -14.75
C ALA A 232 21.41 -2.98 -14.66
N THR A 233 20.68 -2.45 -13.68
CA THR A 233 20.55 -1.01 -13.43
C THR A 233 21.89 -0.36 -13.08
N PHE A 234 22.69 -1.02 -12.24
CA PHE A 234 24.05 -0.56 -11.93
C PHE A 234 24.96 -0.55 -13.17
N GLU A 235 24.92 -1.61 -13.99
CA GLU A 235 25.68 -1.76 -15.23
C GLU A 235 25.25 -0.72 -16.28
N ALA A 236 23.99 -0.33 -16.31
CA ALA A 236 23.47 0.77 -17.14
C ALA A 236 23.98 2.16 -16.72
N GLY A 237 24.76 2.24 -15.64
CA GLY A 237 25.36 3.48 -15.16
C GLY A 237 24.59 4.21 -14.08
N PHE A 238 23.57 3.58 -13.47
CA PHE A 238 22.83 4.17 -12.36
C PHE A 238 23.72 4.35 -11.12
N ARG A 239 23.63 5.52 -10.48
CA ARG A 239 24.40 5.91 -9.28
C ARG A 239 23.46 6.59 -8.28
N MET A 240 23.92 6.79 -7.03
CA MET A 240 23.13 7.40 -5.96
C MET A 240 22.56 8.78 -6.35
N LYS A 241 23.36 9.61 -7.01
CA LYS A 241 22.91 10.94 -7.46
C LYS A 241 21.60 10.90 -8.29
N HIS A 242 21.36 9.80 -9.03
CA HIS A 242 20.18 9.67 -9.88
C HIS A 242 18.87 9.52 -9.09
N PHE A 243 18.93 9.05 -7.83
CA PHE A 243 17.78 9.21 -6.92
C PHE A 243 17.46 10.68 -6.67
N GLY A 244 18.50 11.50 -6.49
CA GLY A 244 18.33 12.94 -6.31
C GLY A 244 17.73 13.64 -7.52
N GLU A 245 18.21 13.33 -8.73
CA GLU A 245 17.68 13.87 -9.99
C GLU A 245 16.21 13.50 -10.19
N LEU A 246 15.87 12.23 -9.93
CA LEU A 246 14.49 11.76 -9.99
C LEU A 246 13.59 12.53 -9.02
N LEU A 247 13.99 12.59 -7.75
CA LEU A 247 13.18 13.20 -6.69
C LEU A 247 13.00 14.69 -6.94
N TYR A 248 14.07 15.40 -7.31
CA TYR A 248 14.00 16.80 -7.69
C TYR A 248 13.00 17.03 -8.83
N ALA A 249 13.19 16.32 -9.94
CA ALA A 249 12.35 16.49 -11.12
C ALA A 249 10.87 16.19 -10.83
N LYS A 250 10.58 15.12 -10.10
CA LYS A 250 9.23 14.70 -9.74
C LYS A 250 8.57 15.65 -8.74
N MET A 251 9.27 16.06 -7.68
CA MET A 251 8.73 16.98 -6.68
C MET A 251 8.37 18.33 -7.30
N LYS A 252 9.26 18.88 -8.14
CA LYS A 252 9.04 20.16 -8.84
C LYS A 252 7.91 20.08 -9.85
N ASN A 253 7.79 18.93 -10.53
CA ASN A 253 6.80 18.75 -11.57
C ASN A 253 5.39 18.52 -11.02
N ASP A 254 5.26 17.59 -10.08
CA ASP A 254 3.96 17.14 -9.58
C ASP A 254 3.36 18.11 -8.55
N PHE A 255 4.20 18.92 -7.90
CA PHE A 255 3.81 19.87 -6.86
C PHE A 255 4.26 21.30 -7.14
N SER A 256 4.31 21.69 -8.40
CA SER A 256 4.77 23.04 -8.82
C SER A 256 3.99 24.21 -8.19
N GLN A 257 2.78 23.97 -7.67
CA GLN A 257 1.98 24.99 -6.98
C GLN A 257 2.48 25.30 -5.55
N VAL A 258 3.26 24.40 -4.94
CA VAL A 258 3.74 24.54 -3.56
C VAL A 258 5.25 24.35 -3.40
N VAL A 259 5.94 23.71 -4.36
CA VAL A 259 7.39 23.47 -4.34
C VAL A 259 8.09 24.47 -5.26
N ASP A 260 8.56 25.59 -4.72
CA ASP A 260 9.37 26.56 -5.46
C ASP A 260 10.84 26.13 -5.56
N LYS A 261 11.37 25.48 -4.50
CA LYS A 261 12.74 24.97 -4.43
C LYS A 261 12.78 23.57 -3.81
N CYS A 262 13.68 22.74 -4.32
CA CYS A 262 13.92 21.39 -3.82
C CYS A 262 15.43 21.08 -3.85
N GLN A 263 15.93 20.56 -2.73
CA GLN A 263 17.30 20.07 -2.57
C GLN A 263 17.24 18.63 -2.07
N VAL A 264 18.11 17.78 -2.59
CA VAL A 264 18.19 16.37 -2.18
C VAL A 264 19.59 16.05 -1.69
N THR A 265 19.67 15.53 -0.47
CA THR A 265 20.92 15.05 0.13
C THR A 265 20.80 13.53 0.35
N LEU A 266 21.73 12.80 -0.23
CA LEU A 266 21.88 11.36 -0.09
C LEU A 266 23.07 11.10 0.83
N VAL A 267 22.88 10.36 1.90
CA VAL A 267 23.93 10.08 2.88
C VAL A 267 24.14 8.59 2.97
N THR A 268 25.32 8.15 2.63
CA THR A 268 25.79 6.75 2.72
C THR A 268 26.90 6.57 3.76
N ASP A 269 27.44 7.68 4.29
CA ASP A 269 28.48 7.66 5.32
C ASP A 269 27.92 7.16 6.67
N PRO A 270 28.37 5.98 7.15
CA PRO A 270 27.87 5.39 8.39
C PRO A 270 28.19 6.22 9.64
N ALA A 271 29.16 7.14 9.59
CA ALA A 271 29.51 7.98 10.73
C ALA A 271 28.47 9.08 11.00
N LEU A 272 27.78 9.56 9.97
CA LEU A 272 26.81 10.65 10.06
C LEU A 272 25.39 10.15 10.36
N LEU A 273 25.03 8.96 9.89
CA LEU A 273 23.67 8.45 9.89
C LEU A 273 23.03 8.32 11.29
N PRO A 274 23.72 7.87 12.34
CA PRO A 274 23.09 7.73 13.67
C PRO A 274 22.57 9.07 14.22
N ASN A 275 23.26 10.18 13.97
CA ASN A 275 22.82 11.49 14.41
C ASN A 275 21.66 12.02 13.56
N LEU A 276 21.76 11.90 12.24
CA LEU A 276 20.68 12.26 11.32
C LEU A 276 19.41 11.46 11.58
N ARG A 277 19.53 10.18 11.92
CA ARG A 277 18.39 9.34 12.30
C ARG A 277 17.72 9.81 13.59
N LYS A 278 18.49 10.25 14.58
CA LYS A 278 17.92 10.84 15.82
C LYS A 278 17.12 12.09 15.50
N GLU A 279 17.65 12.96 14.63
CA GLU A 279 16.93 14.17 14.17
C GLU A 279 15.64 13.79 13.43
N ALA A 280 15.70 12.83 12.52
CA ALA A 280 14.54 12.33 11.79
C ALA A 280 13.46 11.78 12.74
N ASN A 281 13.84 10.97 13.72
CA ASN A 281 12.92 10.41 14.71
C ASN A 281 12.20 11.51 15.51
N VAL A 282 12.89 12.58 15.90
CA VAL A 282 12.26 13.72 16.59
C VAL A 282 11.17 14.36 15.70
N ILE A 283 11.43 14.50 14.40
CA ILE A 283 10.45 15.04 13.45
C ILE A 283 9.27 14.08 13.29
N TYR A 284 9.52 12.78 13.15
CA TYR A 284 8.46 11.77 13.05
C TYR A 284 7.59 11.74 14.30
N ASP A 285 8.20 11.74 15.50
CA ASP A 285 7.46 11.75 16.77
C ASP A 285 6.59 13.00 16.92
N LYS A 286 7.08 14.15 16.49
CA LYS A 286 6.33 15.41 16.49
C LYS A 286 5.12 15.35 15.53
N ARG A 287 5.28 14.74 14.35
CA ARG A 287 4.18 14.53 13.39
C ARG A 287 3.14 13.57 13.94
N ASP A 288 3.59 12.45 14.49
CA ASP A 288 2.72 11.41 15.04
C ASP A 288 1.97 11.89 16.29
N ALA A 289 2.59 12.76 17.10
CA ALA A 289 1.95 13.36 18.27
C ALA A 289 0.71 14.18 17.92
N ARG A 290 0.68 14.82 16.75
CA ARG A 290 -0.51 15.58 16.29
C ARG A 290 -1.71 14.67 16.06
N LEU A 291 -1.49 13.45 15.55
CA LEU A 291 -2.57 12.48 15.31
C LEU A 291 -3.11 11.92 16.64
N ARG A 292 -2.24 11.74 17.64
CA ARG A 292 -2.64 11.11 18.93
C ARG A 292 -3.70 11.88 19.71
N SER A 293 -3.83 13.18 19.47
CA SER A 293 -4.85 14.02 20.11
C SER A 293 -6.20 14.03 19.39
N LEU A 294 -6.27 13.45 18.20
CA LEU A 294 -7.50 13.41 17.40
C LEU A 294 -8.27 12.11 17.65
N THR A 295 -9.59 12.24 17.72
CA THR A 295 -10.53 11.13 17.76
C THR A 295 -11.53 11.23 16.61
N ASP A 296 -12.21 10.16 16.31
CA ASP A 296 -13.22 10.16 15.24
C ASP A 296 -14.36 11.15 15.51
N GLU A 297 -14.63 11.47 16.78
CA GLU A 297 -15.60 12.49 17.19
C GLU A 297 -15.07 13.91 17.04
N SER A 298 -13.75 14.10 17.11
CA SER A 298 -13.12 15.43 17.10
C SER A 298 -13.01 16.06 15.70
N VAL A 299 -13.38 15.33 14.65
CA VAL A 299 -13.29 15.78 13.26
C VAL A 299 -14.65 15.78 12.59
N ASP A 300 -14.84 16.69 11.62
CA ASP A 300 -16.12 16.87 10.91
C ASP A 300 -16.27 15.91 9.72
N CYS A 301 -15.18 15.31 9.24
CA CYS A 301 -15.18 14.40 8.10
C CYS A 301 -14.10 13.33 8.21
N PHE A 302 -14.29 12.26 7.47
CA PHE A 302 -13.29 11.25 7.17
C PHE A 302 -12.74 11.45 5.75
N TYR A 303 -11.81 10.61 5.33
CA TYR A 303 -11.28 10.63 3.97
C TYR A 303 -11.26 9.23 3.37
N THR A 304 -11.43 9.14 2.04
CA THR A 304 -11.05 7.93 1.32
C THR A 304 -9.54 7.88 1.14
N CYS A 305 -9.01 6.68 0.87
CA CYS A 305 -7.69 6.50 0.30
C CYS A 305 -7.76 5.44 -0.80
N THR A 306 -7.45 5.83 -2.03
CA THR A 306 -7.47 4.97 -3.22
C THR A 306 -6.07 4.79 -3.82
N LEU A 307 -5.01 5.07 -3.07
CA LEU A 307 -3.61 4.97 -3.55
C LEU A 307 -3.25 3.57 -4.07
N CYS A 308 -3.89 2.52 -3.54
CA CYS A 308 -3.64 1.14 -3.97
C CYS A 308 -4.39 0.73 -5.26
N GLN A 309 -5.16 1.62 -5.88
CA GLN A 309 -5.97 1.27 -7.06
C GLN A 309 -5.14 1.03 -8.32
N SER A 310 -3.88 1.49 -8.37
CA SER A 310 -2.94 1.07 -9.41
C SER A 310 -2.68 -0.44 -9.37
N PHE A 311 -2.73 -1.03 -8.18
CA PHE A 311 -2.50 -2.45 -7.94
C PHE A 311 -3.81 -3.26 -7.78
N SER A 312 -4.80 -2.71 -7.07
CA SER A 312 -6.10 -3.31 -6.79
C SER A 312 -7.20 -2.28 -7.07
N PRO A 313 -7.75 -2.22 -8.31
CA PRO A 313 -8.60 -1.13 -8.78
C PRO A 313 -9.87 -0.88 -7.96
N SER A 314 -10.40 -1.88 -7.29
CA SER A 314 -11.58 -1.76 -6.42
C SER A 314 -11.25 -1.44 -4.97
N HIS A 315 -9.96 -1.34 -4.61
CA HIS A 315 -9.58 -1.09 -3.23
C HIS A 315 -9.85 0.35 -2.81
N VAL A 316 -10.54 0.53 -1.69
CA VAL A 316 -10.73 1.82 -1.02
C VAL A 316 -10.60 1.65 0.48
N CYS A 317 -9.84 2.52 1.13
CA CYS A 317 -9.85 2.66 2.58
C CYS A 317 -10.69 3.87 2.98
N ILE A 318 -11.39 3.77 4.10
CA ILE A 318 -11.88 4.94 4.84
C ILE A 318 -10.88 5.21 5.96
N VAL A 319 -10.32 6.41 5.93
CA VAL A 319 -9.28 6.85 6.87
C VAL A 319 -9.90 7.81 7.87
N THR A 320 -9.81 7.46 9.14
CA THR A 320 -10.27 8.28 10.26
C THR A 320 -9.09 8.60 11.19
N PRO A 321 -9.22 9.51 12.16
CA PRO A 321 -8.18 9.76 13.15
C PRO A 321 -7.71 8.50 13.90
N GLU A 322 -8.63 7.62 14.25
CA GLU A 322 -8.34 6.41 15.01
C GLU A 322 -8.06 5.19 14.12
N ARG A 323 -8.52 5.21 12.85
CA ARG A 323 -8.32 4.15 11.88
C ARG A 323 -7.57 4.66 10.66
N LEU A 324 -6.27 4.41 10.62
CA LEU A 324 -5.42 4.71 9.48
C LEU A 324 -5.80 3.85 8.27
N GLY A 325 -5.28 4.20 7.11
CA GLY A 325 -5.28 3.28 5.97
C GLY A 325 -4.81 1.89 6.41
N LEU A 326 -5.36 0.82 5.83
CA LEU A 326 -5.09 -0.56 6.26
C LEU A 326 -3.60 -0.95 6.20
N CYS A 327 -2.84 -0.29 5.32
CA CYS A 327 -1.38 -0.44 5.21
C CYS A 327 -0.59 0.16 6.40
N GLY A 328 -1.24 0.92 7.29
CA GLY A 328 -0.59 1.63 8.39
C GLY A 328 0.12 2.93 7.97
N ALA A 329 0.13 3.27 6.68
CA ALA A 329 0.97 4.34 6.13
C ALA A 329 0.25 5.68 5.94
N VAL A 330 -1.08 5.69 5.84
CA VAL A 330 -1.87 6.90 5.57
C VAL A 330 -2.71 7.24 6.78
N SER A 331 -2.33 8.29 7.48
CA SER A 331 -3.11 8.83 8.60
C SER A 331 -4.21 9.79 8.11
N TRP A 332 -5.13 10.18 8.99
CA TRP A 332 -6.15 11.16 8.69
C TRP A 332 -5.55 12.52 8.30
N LEU A 333 -4.49 12.95 8.97
CA LEU A 333 -3.77 14.19 8.63
C LEU A 333 -3.13 14.09 7.24
N ASP A 334 -2.57 12.94 6.90
CA ASP A 334 -2.00 12.71 5.57
C ASP A 334 -3.06 12.74 4.48
N ALA A 335 -4.23 12.13 4.73
CA ALA A 335 -5.33 12.13 3.79
C ALA A 335 -5.90 13.54 3.60
N LYS A 336 -6.01 14.32 4.68
CA LYS A 336 -6.40 15.74 4.64
C LYS A 336 -5.44 16.55 3.78
N SER A 337 -4.14 16.46 4.07
CA SER A 337 -3.11 17.19 3.32
C SER A 337 -3.02 16.74 1.86
N THR A 338 -3.25 15.45 1.59
CA THR A 338 -3.32 14.94 0.21
C THR A 338 -4.52 15.52 -0.54
N ASN A 339 -5.67 15.65 0.11
CA ASN A 339 -6.85 16.27 -0.50
C ASN A 339 -6.63 17.76 -0.76
N GLU A 340 -5.99 18.49 0.17
CA GLU A 340 -5.66 19.91 -0.01
C GLU A 340 -4.70 20.14 -1.19
N LEU A 341 -3.68 19.28 -1.33
CA LEU A 341 -2.71 19.36 -2.43
C LEU A 341 -3.28 18.89 -3.77
N GLN A 342 -4.14 17.89 -3.74
CA GLN A 342 -4.73 17.24 -4.91
C GLN A 342 -6.22 16.99 -4.69
N PRO A 343 -7.09 18.01 -4.86
CA PRO A 343 -8.52 17.88 -4.58
C PRO A 343 -9.24 16.79 -5.40
N ASN A 344 -8.72 16.46 -6.58
CA ASN A 344 -9.20 15.36 -7.42
C ASN A 344 -8.34 14.09 -7.28
N GLY A 345 -7.50 14.04 -6.26
CA GLY A 345 -6.56 12.95 -6.00
C GLY A 345 -7.17 11.76 -5.25
N PRO A 346 -6.31 10.89 -4.72
CA PRO A 346 -6.74 9.62 -4.12
C PRO A 346 -7.47 9.76 -2.77
N CYS A 347 -7.35 10.91 -2.11
CA CYS A 347 -8.02 11.15 -0.82
C CYS A 347 -9.17 12.14 -1.00
N GLN A 348 -10.38 11.65 -0.86
CA GLN A 348 -11.59 12.46 -1.02
C GLN A 348 -12.31 12.61 0.33
N VAL A 349 -12.94 13.76 0.55
CA VAL A 349 -13.72 14.02 1.76
C VAL A 349 -14.92 13.08 1.83
N VAL A 350 -15.14 12.50 3.00
CA VAL A 350 -16.31 11.69 3.34
C VAL A 350 -16.97 12.34 4.54
N THR A 351 -18.14 12.90 4.34
CA THR A 351 -18.94 13.44 5.44
C THR A 351 -19.39 12.33 6.38
N LYS A 352 -19.81 12.68 7.59
CA LYS A 352 -20.33 11.73 8.59
C LYS A 352 -21.65 12.22 9.18
N THR A 353 -22.45 12.83 8.33
CA THR A 353 -23.71 13.47 8.73
C THR A 353 -24.88 12.50 8.83
N LYS A 354 -24.86 11.44 8.02
CA LYS A 354 -25.92 10.44 7.97
C LYS A 354 -25.53 9.19 8.78
N VAL A 355 -25.71 9.29 10.09
CA VAL A 355 -25.37 8.20 11.02
C VAL A 355 -26.44 7.10 10.97
N ILE A 356 -26.04 5.86 10.73
CA ILE A 356 -26.89 4.66 10.82
C ILE A 356 -26.77 4.05 12.22
N ASP A 357 -25.53 3.77 12.65
CA ASP A 357 -25.22 3.24 13.98
C ASP A 357 -23.83 3.74 14.41
N GLU A 358 -23.81 4.68 15.34
CA GLU A 358 -22.55 5.27 15.84
C GLU A 358 -21.71 4.27 16.63
N HIS A 359 -22.34 3.32 17.32
CA HIS A 359 -21.62 2.30 18.08
C HIS A 359 -20.82 1.37 17.19
N LYS A 360 -21.40 1.00 16.05
CA LYS A 360 -20.75 0.15 15.05
C LYS A 360 -19.88 0.92 14.06
N GLY A 361 -19.99 2.26 14.03
CA GLY A 361 -19.32 3.08 13.01
C GLY A 361 -19.93 2.91 11.62
N ALA A 362 -21.26 2.79 11.57
CA ALA A 362 -22.01 2.67 10.32
C ALA A 362 -22.57 4.04 9.92
N TYR A 363 -22.23 4.50 8.71
CA TYR A 363 -22.63 5.78 8.14
C TYR A 363 -23.06 5.58 6.69
N GLU A 364 -24.17 6.21 6.29
CA GLU A 364 -24.61 6.18 4.89
C GLU A 364 -23.61 6.90 3.99
N ASP A 365 -23.05 8.03 4.44
CA ASP A 365 -22.00 8.77 3.71
C ASP A 365 -20.76 7.90 3.44
N VAL A 366 -20.37 7.04 4.39
CA VAL A 366 -19.27 6.09 4.24
C VAL A 366 -19.62 5.03 3.20
N ASN A 367 -20.83 4.48 3.25
CA ASN A 367 -21.30 3.48 2.29
C ASN A 367 -21.36 4.04 0.86
N GLU A 368 -21.89 5.27 0.69
CA GLU A 368 -21.89 5.97 -0.59
C GLU A 368 -20.46 6.15 -1.14
N ALA A 369 -19.52 6.57 -0.28
CA ALA A 369 -18.12 6.75 -0.67
C ALA A 369 -17.44 5.42 -1.02
N VAL A 370 -17.67 4.39 -0.22
CA VAL A 370 -17.09 3.05 -0.46
C VAL A 370 -17.63 2.47 -1.76
N SER A 371 -18.93 2.52 -2.01
CA SER A 371 -19.53 2.04 -3.26
C SER A 371 -19.00 2.78 -4.47
N LYS A 372 -18.95 4.12 -4.39
CA LYS A 372 -18.43 4.96 -5.48
C LYS A 372 -16.97 4.66 -5.81
N TYR A 373 -16.10 4.64 -4.80
CA TYR A 373 -14.64 4.54 -5.02
C TYR A 373 -14.13 3.10 -5.10
N SER A 374 -14.91 2.11 -4.68
CA SER A 374 -14.65 0.69 -5.00
C SER A 374 -15.22 0.28 -6.36
N HIS A 375 -15.90 1.22 -7.03
CA HIS A 375 -16.56 0.95 -8.31
C HIS A 375 -17.70 -0.07 -8.20
N GLY A 376 -18.39 -0.09 -7.07
CA GLY A 376 -19.48 -1.02 -6.79
C GLY A 376 -19.02 -2.42 -6.34
N ALA A 377 -17.72 -2.61 -6.05
CA ALA A 377 -17.23 -3.87 -5.51
C ALA A 377 -17.59 -4.06 -4.03
N LEU A 378 -17.79 -2.95 -3.32
CA LEU A 378 -18.26 -2.92 -1.93
C LEU A 378 -19.47 -1.97 -1.83
N ASP A 379 -20.54 -2.42 -1.22
CA ASP A 379 -21.72 -1.59 -0.98
C ASP A 379 -21.70 -0.92 0.38
N LYS A 380 -21.14 -1.58 1.39
CA LYS A 380 -21.15 -1.15 2.78
C LYS A 380 -19.84 -1.44 3.48
N VAL A 381 -19.50 -0.60 4.45
CA VAL A 381 -18.43 -0.83 5.41
C VAL A 381 -18.85 -0.33 6.78
N THR A 382 -18.71 -1.18 7.78
CA THR A 382 -18.89 -0.85 9.18
C THR A 382 -17.52 -0.69 9.83
N LEU A 383 -17.18 0.52 10.29
CA LEU A 383 -15.81 0.88 10.66
C LEU A 383 -15.32 0.20 11.95
N TYR A 384 -16.23 -0.13 12.88
CA TYR A 384 -15.88 -0.62 14.22
C TYR A 384 -16.42 -2.02 14.50
N SER A 385 -16.75 -2.78 13.47
CA SER A 385 -17.19 -4.18 13.57
C SER A 385 -16.27 -5.11 12.77
N ILE A 386 -16.06 -6.32 13.31
CA ILE A 386 -15.42 -7.42 12.60
C ILE A 386 -16.46 -8.38 11.99
N MET A 387 -17.70 -8.33 12.47
CA MET A 387 -18.77 -9.22 12.05
C MET A 387 -19.66 -8.63 10.96
N GLU A 388 -19.97 -7.33 11.04
CA GLU A 388 -20.86 -6.68 10.08
C GLU A 388 -20.04 -5.87 9.06
N ASP A 389 -20.12 -6.24 7.80
CA ASP A 389 -19.49 -5.55 6.67
C ASP A 389 -18.06 -5.04 6.98
N PRO A 390 -17.15 -5.91 7.46
CA PRO A 390 -15.81 -5.47 7.87
C PRO A 390 -15.05 -4.86 6.69
N MET A 391 -14.22 -3.85 6.98
CA MET A 391 -13.40 -3.24 5.95
C MET A 391 -12.39 -4.24 5.41
N THR A 392 -12.31 -4.34 4.10
CA THR A 392 -11.44 -5.29 3.39
C THR A 392 -10.39 -4.59 2.54
N SER A 393 -9.44 -5.36 2.02
CA SER A 393 -8.37 -4.84 1.17
C SER A 393 -7.90 -5.86 0.12
N CYS A 394 -6.96 -5.40 -0.70
CA CYS A 394 -6.19 -6.25 -1.61
C CYS A 394 -5.21 -7.21 -0.91
N GLY A 395 -5.15 -7.23 0.43
CA GLY A 395 -4.17 -7.96 1.21
C GLY A 395 -2.96 -7.15 1.66
N CYS A 396 -2.92 -5.84 1.36
CA CYS A 396 -1.81 -4.97 1.77
C CYS A 396 -1.98 -4.34 3.16
N PHE A 397 -2.76 -4.90 4.04
CA PHE A 397 -2.86 -4.43 5.41
C PHE A 397 -1.60 -4.77 6.24
N GLU A 398 -1.37 -3.97 7.26
CA GLU A 398 -0.24 -4.15 8.18
C GLU A 398 -0.48 -5.32 9.13
N CYS A 399 -1.71 -5.43 9.64
CA CYS A 399 -2.16 -6.49 10.53
C CYS A 399 -3.48 -7.07 10.06
N ILE A 400 -3.75 -8.31 10.45
CA ILE A 400 -5.06 -8.94 10.33
C ILE A 400 -5.48 -9.49 11.68
N CYS A 401 -6.77 -9.35 12.01
CA CYS A 401 -7.37 -10.05 13.13
C CYS A 401 -8.38 -11.10 12.64
N GLY A 402 -8.48 -12.18 13.40
CA GLY A 402 -9.43 -13.26 13.19
C GLY A 402 -10.07 -13.67 14.51
N ILE A 403 -11.37 -14.02 14.50
CA ILE A 403 -12.05 -14.54 15.68
C ILE A 403 -11.51 -15.92 16.00
N GLU A 404 -11.16 -16.13 17.28
CA GLU A 404 -10.84 -17.44 17.86
C GLU A 404 -12.04 -17.87 18.72
N PRO A 405 -12.88 -18.79 18.22
CA PRO A 405 -14.17 -19.08 18.84
C PRO A 405 -14.06 -19.72 20.24
N CYS A 406 -13.06 -20.57 20.48
CA CYS A 406 -12.94 -21.31 21.73
C CYS A 406 -12.62 -20.40 22.91
N SER A 407 -11.87 -19.30 22.69
CA SER A 407 -11.55 -18.30 23.72
C SER A 407 -12.53 -17.12 23.72
N ASN A 408 -13.54 -17.10 22.85
CA ASN A 408 -14.46 -16.00 22.68
C ASN A 408 -13.71 -14.66 22.44
N GLY A 409 -12.59 -14.73 21.73
CA GLY A 409 -11.68 -13.64 21.51
C GLY A 409 -11.24 -13.47 20.07
N VAL A 410 -10.25 -12.61 19.88
CA VAL A 410 -9.60 -12.42 18.58
C VAL A 410 -8.11 -12.56 18.70
N ILE A 411 -7.53 -13.18 17.69
CA ILE A 411 -6.08 -13.15 17.48
C ILE A 411 -5.73 -12.02 16.53
N ILE A 412 -4.56 -11.42 16.69
CA ILE A 412 -4.02 -10.42 15.77
C ILE A 412 -2.64 -10.87 15.34
N VAL A 413 -2.35 -10.75 14.05
CA VAL A 413 -1.03 -11.06 13.51
C VAL A 413 -0.61 -9.99 12.49
N ASN A 414 0.66 -9.60 12.52
CA ASN A 414 1.24 -8.66 11.57
C ASN A 414 2.04 -9.40 10.48
N ARG A 415 2.26 -8.72 9.34
CA ARG A 415 2.91 -9.31 8.16
C ARG A 415 4.35 -9.76 8.37
N GLU A 416 5.01 -9.24 9.40
CA GLU A 416 6.40 -9.60 9.75
C GLU A 416 6.48 -10.95 10.47
N TYR A 417 5.39 -11.41 11.07
CA TYR A 417 5.33 -12.69 11.76
C TYR A 417 5.19 -13.85 10.76
N VAL A 418 6.07 -14.83 10.89
CA VAL A 418 6.15 -15.98 9.96
C VAL A 418 5.67 -17.31 10.57
N GLY A 419 5.29 -17.29 11.88
CA GLY A 419 4.78 -18.46 12.60
C GLY A 419 3.31 -18.75 12.33
N SER A 420 2.81 -19.80 12.94
CA SER A 420 1.39 -20.11 13.01
C SER A 420 0.72 -19.36 14.16
N THR A 421 -0.59 -19.21 14.10
CA THR A 421 -1.42 -18.61 15.14
C THR A 421 -2.24 -19.69 15.84
N PRO A 422 -2.89 -19.44 16.98
CA PRO A 422 -3.82 -20.37 17.58
C PRO A 422 -4.99 -20.82 16.70
N LEU A 423 -5.27 -20.10 15.60
CA LEU A 423 -6.21 -20.56 14.57
C LEU A 423 -5.60 -21.62 13.61
N GLY A 424 -4.35 -22.01 13.80
CA GLY A 424 -3.63 -22.90 12.90
C GLY A 424 -3.27 -22.26 11.55
N MET A 425 -3.38 -20.95 11.43
CA MET A 425 -3.18 -20.20 10.20
C MET A 425 -2.00 -19.24 10.33
N THR A 426 -1.25 -19.09 9.25
CA THR A 426 -0.21 -18.05 9.09
C THR A 426 -0.83 -16.69 8.72
N PHE A 427 -0.05 -15.62 8.77
CA PHE A 427 -0.49 -14.30 8.27
C PHE A 427 -1.03 -14.38 6.84
N ALA A 428 -0.34 -15.09 5.94
CA ALA A 428 -0.74 -15.19 4.54
C ALA A 428 -2.08 -15.90 4.35
N GLU A 429 -2.34 -16.95 5.12
CA GLU A 429 -3.61 -17.68 5.08
C GLU A 429 -4.75 -16.85 5.66
N LEU A 430 -4.54 -16.16 6.79
CA LEU A 430 -5.51 -15.21 7.33
C LEU A 430 -5.79 -14.08 6.34
N ALA A 431 -4.74 -13.53 5.72
CA ALA A 431 -4.88 -12.48 4.71
C ALA A 431 -5.72 -12.93 3.50
N SER A 432 -5.64 -14.20 3.13
CA SER A 432 -6.44 -14.77 2.04
C SER A 432 -7.94 -14.79 2.32
N MET A 433 -8.34 -14.76 3.59
CA MET A 433 -9.77 -14.75 3.99
C MET A 433 -10.48 -13.44 3.59
N THR A 434 -9.73 -12.34 3.46
CA THR A 434 -10.27 -11.03 3.08
C THR A 434 -9.61 -10.48 1.81
N GLY A 435 -8.69 -11.25 1.22
CA GLY A 435 -7.98 -10.85 0.00
C GLY A 435 -8.91 -10.64 -1.19
N GLY A 436 -8.55 -9.69 -2.07
CA GLY A 436 -9.36 -9.38 -3.26
C GLY A 436 -10.64 -8.58 -2.97
N GLY A 437 -10.77 -8.00 -1.78
CA GLY A 437 -11.94 -7.18 -1.40
C GLY A 437 -13.14 -8.00 -0.90
N VAL A 438 -12.94 -9.26 -0.51
CA VAL A 438 -14.01 -10.10 0.06
C VAL A 438 -14.25 -9.71 1.51
N GLN A 439 -15.50 -9.38 1.85
CA GLN A 439 -15.91 -9.16 3.24
C GLN A 439 -16.26 -10.50 3.89
N THR A 440 -15.40 -10.94 4.80
CA THR A 440 -15.59 -12.21 5.51
C THR A 440 -15.83 -11.89 6.99
N PRO A 441 -17.07 -12.06 7.50
CA PRO A 441 -17.35 -11.92 8.92
C PRO A 441 -16.38 -12.72 9.78
N GLY A 442 -15.87 -12.10 10.82
CA GLY A 442 -14.87 -12.70 11.70
C GLY A 442 -13.42 -12.44 11.31
N PHE A 443 -13.15 -11.78 10.17
CA PHE A 443 -11.80 -11.41 9.73
C PHE A 443 -11.75 -9.93 9.31
N MET A 444 -10.74 -9.19 9.79
CA MET A 444 -10.59 -7.78 9.45
C MET A 444 -9.12 -7.40 9.33
N GLY A 445 -8.74 -6.85 8.16
CA GLY A 445 -7.44 -6.21 7.96
C GLY A 445 -7.42 -4.80 8.57
N HIS A 446 -6.28 -4.40 9.16
CA HIS A 446 -6.14 -3.07 9.76
C HIS A 446 -4.69 -2.64 9.89
N GLY A 447 -4.47 -1.35 10.17
CA GLY A 447 -3.17 -0.83 10.59
C GLY A 447 -2.90 -1.11 12.07
N ARG A 448 -1.64 -1.21 12.44
CA ARG A 448 -1.19 -1.47 13.83
C ARG A 448 -1.73 -0.44 14.83
N HIS A 449 -1.84 0.83 14.40
CA HIS A 449 -2.35 1.91 15.24
C HIS A 449 -3.78 1.65 15.77
N PHE A 450 -4.60 0.95 14.98
CA PHE A 450 -5.99 0.67 15.34
C PHE A 450 -6.14 -0.32 16.50
N ILE A 451 -5.15 -1.20 16.76
CA ILE A 451 -5.20 -2.21 17.82
C ILE A 451 -5.49 -1.59 19.19
N ALA A 452 -4.89 -0.45 19.49
CA ALA A 452 -5.04 0.23 20.76
C ALA A 452 -6.09 1.37 20.73
N SER A 453 -6.92 1.44 19.69
CA SER A 453 -8.02 2.41 19.61
C SER A 453 -9.21 1.96 20.44
N LYS A 454 -9.94 2.93 21.02
CA LYS A 454 -11.24 2.70 21.66
C LYS A 454 -12.32 2.20 20.69
N LYS A 455 -12.06 2.33 19.40
CA LYS A 455 -12.95 1.93 18.29
C LYS A 455 -12.64 0.51 17.76
N PHE A 456 -11.51 -0.08 18.16
CA PHE A 456 -11.16 -1.43 17.72
C PHE A 456 -12.23 -2.42 18.10
N MET A 457 -12.91 -2.99 17.10
CA MET A 457 -14.02 -3.94 17.29
C MET A 457 -15.06 -3.52 18.36
N LYS A 458 -15.37 -2.21 18.41
CA LYS A 458 -16.24 -1.66 19.47
C LYS A 458 -17.59 -2.37 19.51
N ALA A 459 -18.12 -2.78 18.34
CA ALA A 459 -19.38 -3.48 18.22
C ALA A 459 -19.40 -4.84 18.93
N GLU A 460 -18.25 -5.53 18.98
CA GLU A 460 -18.13 -6.88 19.57
C GLU A 460 -17.45 -6.88 20.94
N GLY A 461 -17.23 -5.73 21.55
CA GLY A 461 -16.66 -5.62 22.89
C GLY A 461 -15.24 -5.07 22.98
N GLY A 462 -14.69 -4.64 21.87
CA GLY A 462 -13.49 -3.84 21.82
C GLY A 462 -12.19 -4.60 22.10
N ILE A 463 -11.18 -3.86 22.56
CA ILE A 463 -9.84 -4.41 22.85
C ILE A 463 -9.83 -5.51 23.90
N ALA A 464 -10.89 -5.58 24.76
CA ALA A 464 -11.02 -6.65 25.76
C ALA A 464 -11.14 -8.06 25.13
N ARG A 465 -11.39 -8.15 23.83
CA ARG A 465 -11.41 -9.41 23.07
C ARG A 465 -10.06 -9.88 22.56
N ILE A 466 -9.00 -9.08 22.66
CA ILE A 466 -7.68 -9.45 22.14
C ILE A 466 -7.04 -10.51 23.05
N VAL A 467 -6.94 -11.75 22.57
CA VAL A 467 -6.45 -12.89 23.36
C VAL A 467 -5.04 -13.32 23.00
N TRP A 468 -4.60 -13.03 21.76
CA TRP A 468 -3.29 -13.44 21.27
C TRP A 468 -2.74 -12.47 20.21
N MET A 469 -1.44 -12.21 20.28
CA MET A 469 -0.69 -11.53 19.21
C MET A 469 0.80 -11.84 19.33
N PRO A 470 1.59 -11.79 18.23
CA PRO A 470 3.03 -11.98 18.28
C PRO A 470 3.70 -11.05 19.30
N LYS A 471 4.70 -11.58 20.03
CA LYS A 471 5.39 -10.81 21.07
C LYS A 471 5.93 -9.49 20.57
N ALA A 472 6.57 -9.48 19.40
CA ALA A 472 7.12 -8.25 18.82
C ALA A 472 6.03 -7.19 18.57
N LEU A 473 4.85 -7.60 18.10
CA LEU A 473 3.71 -6.70 17.92
C LEU A 473 3.16 -6.23 19.26
N LYS A 474 3.01 -7.15 20.21
CA LYS A 474 2.54 -6.86 21.57
C LYS A 474 3.43 -5.82 22.26
N ASP A 475 4.76 -5.98 22.19
CA ASP A 475 5.71 -5.04 22.77
C ASP A 475 5.59 -3.63 22.14
N MET A 476 5.36 -3.54 20.82
CA MET A 476 5.19 -2.26 20.11
C MET A 476 3.92 -1.50 20.51
N VAL A 477 2.82 -2.20 20.79
CA VAL A 477 1.53 -1.54 21.09
C VAL A 477 1.22 -1.47 22.58
N SER A 478 2.03 -2.08 23.44
CA SER A 478 1.74 -2.34 24.85
C SER A 478 1.45 -1.09 25.67
N GLU A 479 2.22 -0.02 25.51
CA GLU A 479 2.02 1.22 26.27
C GLU A 479 0.63 1.80 26.04
N LYS A 480 0.27 1.98 24.78
CA LYS A 480 -1.04 2.56 24.39
C LYS A 480 -2.19 1.59 24.68
N LEU A 481 -2.00 0.30 24.42
CA LEU A 481 -3.03 -0.71 24.66
C LEU A 481 -3.36 -0.83 26.15
N ASN A 482 -2.35 -0.84 27.03
CA ASN A 482 -2.54 -0.82 28.47
C ASN A 482 -3.25 0.46 28.95
N ALA A 483 -2.86 1.63 28.40
CA ALA A 483 -3.51 2.89 28.73
C ALA A 483 -5.00 2.88 28.34
N THR A 484 -5.32 2.41 27.15
CA THR A 484 -6.70 2.29 26.66
C THR A 484 -7.50 1.28 27.47
N ALA A 485 -6.93 0.12 27.82
CA ALA A 485 -7.61 -0.89 28.64
C ALA A 485 -7.88 -0.38 30.06
N LYS A 486 -6.93 0.37 30.65
CA LYS A 486 -7.14 1.01 31.96
C LYS A 486 -8.26 2.04 31.91
N GLU A 487 -8.30 2.85 30.86
CA GLU A 487 -9.35 3.87 30.71
C GLU A 487 -10.74 3.26 30.50
N LEU A 488 -10.87 2.24 29.63
CA LEU A 488 -12.16 1.67 29.27
C LEU A 488 -12.70 0.66 30.27
N TYR A 489 -11.81 -0.14 30.87
CA TYR A 489 -12.21 -1.30 31.67
C TYR A 489 -11.61 -1.31 33.09
N GLY A 490 -10.77 -0.34 33.42
CA GLY A 490 -10.08 -0.31 34.71
C GLY A 490 -9.01 -1.43 34.87
N ILE A 491 -8.56 -2.04 33.77
CA ILE A 491 -7.60 -3.14 33.77
C ILE A 491 -6.19 -2.58 33.64
N ASP A 492 -5.39 -2.75 34.68
CA ASP A 492 -3.95 -2.47 34.62
C ASP A 492 -3.20 -3.64 33.94
N SER A 493 -2.13 -3.33 33.21
CA SER A 493 -1.25 -4.32 32.58
C SER A 493 -2.01 -5.34 31.72
N PHE A 494 -2.95 -4.86 30.91
CA PHE A 494 -3.80 -5.73 30.08
C PHE A 494 -2.99 -6.63 29.14
N CYS A 495 -1.84 -6.15 28.64
CA CYS A 495 -0.96 -6.94 27.77
C CYS A 495 -0.39 -8.20 28.45
N ASP A 496 -0.32 -8.25 29.79
CA ASP A 496 0.10 -9.44 30.53
C ASP A 496 -0.96 -10.56 30.49
N ARG A 497 -2.18 -10.24 30.08
CA ARG A 497 -3.28 -11.18 29.89
C ARG A 497 -3.39 -11.68 28.46
N ILE A 498 -2.66 -11.10 27.52
CA ILE A 498 -2.66 -11.49 26.10
C ILE A 498 -1.51 -12.46 25.88
N ALA A 499 -1.79 -13.63 25.32
CA ALA A 499 -0.78 -14.61 24.95
C ALA A 499 0.04 -14.19 23.71
N ASP A 500 1.19 -14.81 23.53
CA ASP A 500 2.04 -14.68 22.36
C ASP A 500 2.71 -16.04 22.03
N GLU A 501 3.49 -16.09 20.96
CA GLU A 501 4.17 -17.32 20.51
C GLU A 501 5.15 -17.91 21.52
N THR A 502 5.62 -17.12 22.49
CA THR A 502 6.50 -17.64 23.56
C THR A 502 5.70 -18.37 24.65
N ILE A 503 4.38 -18.18 24.66
CA ILE A 503 3.45 -18.79 25.60
C ILE A 503 2.78 -19.98 24.93
N THR A 504 2.09 -19.75 23.81
CA THR A 504 1.39 -20.81 23.06
C THR A 504 0.99 -20.39 21.65
N GLU A 505 0.96 -21.35 20.74
CA GLU A 505 0.30 -21.31 19.43
C GLU A 505 -0.85 -22.32 19.36
N ASP A 506 -1.18 -23.00 20.46
CA ASP A 506 -2.20 -24.03 20.56
C ASP A 506 -3.47 -23.50 21.24
N PRO A 507 -4.68 -23.77 20.70
CA PRO A 507 -5.93 -23.24 21.23
C PRO A 507 -6.24 -23.70 22.68
N ASP A 508 -5.99 -24.98 23.01
CA ASP A 508 -6.30 -25.50 24.34
C ASP A 508 -5.39 -24.87 25.41
N SER A 509 -4.11 -24.74 25.10
CA SER A 509 -3.13 -24.05 25.96
C SER A 509 -3.43 -22.56 26.07
N LEU A 510 -3.98 -21.93 25.02
CA LEU A 510 -4.44 -20.55 25.05
C LEU A 510 -5.54 -20.36 26.07
N ILE A 511 -6.58 -21.20 26.07
CA ILE A 511 -7.70 -21.13 27.03
C ILE A 511 -7.19 -21.29 28.46
N ALA A 512 -6.26 -22.22 28.71
CA ALA A 512 -5.67 -22.42 30.02
C ALA A 512 -4.94 -21.17 30.52
N PHE A 513 -4.13 -20.54 29.67
CA PHE A 513 -3.44 -19.29 29.98
C PHE A 513 -4.43 -18.14 30.26
N LEU A 514 -5.44 -17.95 29.40
CA LEU A 514 -6.44 -16.90 29.55
C LEU A 514 -7.23 -17.07 30.86
N SER A 515 -7.53 -18.30 31.24
CA SER A 515 -8.21 -18.63 32.51
C SER A 515 -7.31 -18.30 33.71
N GLU A 516 -6.02 -18.66 33.68
CA GLU A 516 -5.05 -18.30 34.70
C GLU A 516 -4.95 -16.78 34.88
N LYS A 517 -4.93 -16.03 33.77
CA LYS A 517 -4.82 -14.58 33.77
C LYS A 517 -6.16 -13.85 33.99
N SER A 518 -7.26 -14.57 34.17
CA SER A 518 -8.61 -14.00 34.29
C SER A 518 -8.89 -13.01 33.16
N HIS A 519 -8.72 -13.49 31.90
CA HIS A 519 -8.90 -12.67 30.71
C HIS A 519 -10.38 -12.33 30.51
N PRO A 520 -10.74 -11.05 30.27
CA PRO A 520 -12.15 -10.62 30.22
C PRO A 520 -12.96 -11.29 29.10
N ALA A 521 -12.35 -11.67 27.97
CA ALA A 521 -13.06 -12.30 26.85
C ALA A 521 -13.82 -13.56 27.25
N LEU A 522 -13.32 -14.32 28.25
CA LEU A 522 -13.97 -15.57 28.70
C LEU A 522 -15.30 -15.35 29.42
N GLU A 523 -15.51 -14.16 29.98
CA GLU A 523 -16.74 -13.79 30.71
C GLU A 523 -17.70 -12.93 29.90
N MET A 524 -17.31 -12.51 28.70
CA MET A 524 -18.14 -11.68 27.81
C MET A 524 -19.16 -12.55 27.05
N GLU A 525 -20.28 -11.94 26.63
CA GLU A 525 -21.24 -12.59 25.75
C GLU A 525 -20.56 -13.16 24.49
N PRO A 526 -20.98 -14.31 23.97
CA PRO A 526 -20.37 -14.88 22.76
C PRO A 526 -20.37 -13.92 21.57
N ILE A 527 -19.25 -13.90 20.82
CA ILE A 527 -19.18 -13.10 19.58
C ILE A 527 -20.02 -13.72 18.47
N MET A 528 -20.15 -15.04 18.48
CA MET A 528 -20.92 -15.83 17.49
C MET A 528 -21.97 -16.68 18.18
#